data_3c92b5c88a9135cedb63455e26b4452e
#
_entry.id   3c92b5c88a9135cedb63455e26b4452e
#
_cell.length_a   1.000
_cell.length_b   1.000
_cell.length_c   1.000
_cell.angle_alpha   90.00
_cell.angle_beta   90.00
_cell.angle_gamma   90.00
#
_symmetry.space_group_name_H-M   'P 1'
#
loop_
_entity.id
_entity.type
_entity.pdbx_description
1 polymer ?
#
loop_
_entity_poly.entity_id
_entity_poly.type
_entity_poly.pdbx_seq_one_letter_code
_entity_poly.pdbx_strand_id
1 'polypeptide(L)'
;TYTVRMMSRRASGRYDVVDTTSDQVYRGTPSGNANCVTAVDSTRGIVLKYGGEYVMTYYSASNGGQTESAPHGVGSGAYAYFTVKDDPFDYDNPGSTVKKKTVYKDLTSASNPSGLISLLQQKAAAQLGQSVTPVSLQSVTPHTPKYEAPSRLYTKMDFALTVRNSGGGLQNVT
;
A
#
# COMPACT_ATOMS: atom_id res chain seq x y z
N THR A 1 0.47 -20.64 -12.94
CA THR A 1 -0.74 -21.02 -12.17
C THR A 1 -2.02 -20.41 -12.78
N TYR A 2 -2.07 -19.08 -12.99
CA TYR A 2 -3.25 -18.40 -13.54
C TYR A 2 -3.73 -19.04 -14.84
N THR A 3 -2.87 -19.16 -15.85
CA THR A 3 -3.20 -19.76 -17.14
C THR A 3 -3.78 -21.17 -17.01
N VAL A 4 -3.11 -22.04 -16.24
CA VAL A 4 -3.59 -23.41 -16.02
C VAL A 4 -4.98 -23.44 -15.36
N ARG A 5 -5.24 -22.52 -14.41
CA ARG A 5 -6.59 -22.37 -13.84
C ARG A 5 -7.62 -21.93 -14.87
N MET A 6 -7.26 -21.02 -15.78
CA MET A 6 -8.18 -20.53 -16.81
C MET A 6 -8.46 -21.58 -17.87
N MET A 7 -7.49 -22.43 -18.23
CA MET A 7 -7.67 -23.57 -19.13
C MET A 7 -8.84 -24.47 -18.70
N SER A 8 -8.91 -24.80 -17.43
CA SER A 8 -10.00 -25.63 -16.89
C SER A 8 -11.37 -24.94 -16.93
N ARG A 9 -11.41 -23.61 -16.95
CA ARG A 9 -12.66 -22.82 -16.96
C ARG A 9 -13.15 -22.44 -18.35
N ARG A 10 -12.26 -22.46 -19.34
CA ARG A 10 -12.54 -22.04 -20.74
C ARG A 10 -12.29 -23.17 -21.74
N ALA A 11 -12.49 -24.41 -21.33
CA ALA A 11 -12.17 -25.61 -22.11
C ALA A 11 -12.82 -25.68 -23.51
N SER A 12 -13.88 -24.91 -23.75
CA SER A 12 -14.56 -24.82 -25.05
C SER A 12 -14.12 -23.64 -25.92
N GLY A 13 -13.20 -22.80 -25.43
CA GLY A 13 -12.73 -21.61 -26.14
C GLY A 13 -11.64 -21.93 -27.16
N ARG A 14 -11.44 -21.01 -28.12
CA ARG A 14 -10.32 -21.08 -29.09
C ARG A 14 -8.96 -20.72 -28.43
N TYR A 15 -8.98 -20.15 -27.22
CA TYR A 15 -7.82 -19.73 -26.45
C TYR A 15 -8.15 -19.79 -24.96
N ASP A 16 -7.15 -20.01 -24.15
CA ASP A 16 -7.29 -20.13 -22.68
C ASP A 16 -7.27 -18.78 -21.98
N VAL A 17 -6.46 -17.84 -22.47
CA VAL A 17 -6.29 -16.49 -21.96
C VAL A 17 -6.10 -15.51 -23.12
N VAL A 18 -6.40 -14.23 -22.87
CA VAL A 18 -6.16 -13.13 -23.80
C VAL A 18 -5.11 -12.17 -23.25
N ASP A 19 -4.38 -11.51 -24.14
CA ASP A 19 -3.38 -10.51 -23.81
C ASP A 19 -4.01 -9.10 -23.68
N THR A 20 -4.98 -8.99 -22.79
CA THR A 20 -5.68 -7.75 -22.47
C THR A 20 -5.93 -7.67 -20.95
N THR A 21 -6.48 -6.56 -20.49
CA THR A 21 -6.89 -6.38 -19.08
C THR A 21 -8.02 -7.33 -18.64
N SER A 22 -8.64 -8.05 -19.56
CA SER A 22 -9.60 -9.11 -19.21
C SER A 22 -8.94 -10.34 -18.58
N ASP A 23 -7.66 -10.53 -18.82
CA ASP A 23 -6.81 -11.53 -18.17
C ASP A 23 -5.55 -10.84 -17.61
N GLN A 24 -4.38 -11.15 -18.17
CA GLN A 24 -3.11 -10.55 -17.75
C GLN A 24 -2.36 -10.07 -18.98
N VAL A 25 -2.19 -8.76 -19.12
CA VAL A 25 -1.48 -8.16 -20.25
C VAL A 25 -0.04 -8.65 -20.27
N TYR A 26 0.37 -9.25 -21.40
CA TYR A 26 1.74 -9.71 -21.65
C TYR A 26 2.39 -8.83 -22.72
N ARG A 27 3.49 -8.20 -22.38
CA ARG A 27 4.22 -7.27 -23.26
C ARG A 27 5.54 -7.84 -23.79
N GLY A 28 5.70 -9.15 -23.74
CA GLY A 28 6.94 -9.82 -24.09
C GLY A 28 7.96 -9.81 -22.94
N THR A 29 9.14 -10.36 -23.23
CA THR A 29 10.24 -10.38 -22.29
C THR A 29 11.04 -9.08 -22.42
N PRO A 30 11.05 -8.20 -21.39
CA PRO A 30 11.81 -6.97 -21.45
C PRO A 30 13.31 -7.25 -21.49
N SER A 31 14.03 -6.52 -22.34
CA SER A 31 15.49 -6.57 -22.38
C SER A 31 16.06 -6.09 -21.03
N GLY A 32 17.12 -6.75 -20.54
CA GLY A 32 17.78 -6.38 -19.29
C GLY A 32 17.18 -6.99 -18.00
N ASN A 33 16.15 -7.82 -18.10
CA ASN A 33 15.50 -8.45 -16.92
C ASN A 33 15.93 -9.91 -16.72
N ALA A 34 17.24 -10.17 -16.71
CA ALA A 34 17.81 -11.52 -16.55
C ALA A 34 17.30 -12.23 -15.28
N ASN A 35 17.13 -11.50 -14.16
CA ASN A 35 16.62 -12.08 -12.93
C ASN A 35 15.18 -12.61 -13.07
N CYS A 36 14.32 -11.90 -13.82
CA CYS A 36 12.96 -12.37 -14.09
C CYS A 36 12.97 -13.64 -14.96
N VAL A 37 13.83 -13.71 -15.97
CA VAL A 37 14.00 -14.90 -16.81
C VAL A 37 14.45 -16.07 -15.95
N THR A 38 15.49 -15.88 -15.14
CA THR A 38 16.01 -16.91 -14.22
C THR A 38 14.92 -17.38 -13.24
N ALA A 39 14.14 -16.47 -12.66
CA ALA A 39 13.05 -16.82 -11.74
C ALA A 39 11.96 -17.66 -12.44
N VAL A 40 11.58 -17.29 -13.66
CA VAL A 40 10.59 -18.05 -14.45
C VAL A 40 11.13 -19.43 -14.81
N ASP A 41 12.38 -19.53 -15.23
CA ASP A 41 12.98 -20.82 -15.61
C ASP A 41 13.17 -21.73 -14.40
N SER A 42 13.56 -21.21 -13.26
CA SER A 42 13.73 -21.99 -12.01
C SER A 42 12.40 -22.49 -11.43
N THR A 43 11.30 -21.87 -11.80
CA THR A 43 9.93 -22.25 -11.37
C THR A 43 9.12 -22.92 -12.47
N ARG A 44 9.78 -23.34 -13.56
CA ARG A 44 9.12 -24.01 -14.69
C ARG A 44 8.37 -25.26 -14.22
N GLY A 45 7.08 -25.35 -14.57
CA GLY A 45 6.21 -26.46 -14.18
C GLY A 45 5.69 -26.39 -12.74
N ILE A 46 6.15 -25.46 -11.92
CA ILE A 46 5.65 -25.27 -10.56
C ILE A 46 4.34 -24.46 -10.61
N VAL A 47 3.32 -24.98 -9.94
CA VAL A 47 2.00 -24.34 -9.83
C VAL A 47 1.52 -24.30 -8.38
N LEU A 48 0.75 -23.28 -8.04
CA LEU A 48 0.17 -23.13 -6.71
C LEU A 48 -1.20 -23.80 -6.65
N LYS A 49 -1.43 -24.59 -5.61
CA LYS A 49 -2.71 -25.23 -5.32
C LYS A 49 -3.15 -24.99 -3.88
N TYR A 50 -4.45 -24.99 -3.68
CA TYR A 50 -5.09 -24.97 -2.37
C TYR A 50 -6.29 -25.89 -2.39
N GLY A 51 -6.39 -26.82 -1.41
CA GLY A 51 -7.43 -27.82 -1.39
C GLY A 51 -7.49 -28.71 -2.63
N GLY A 52 -6.34 -28.94 -3.30
CA GLY A 52 -6.27 -29.73 -4.54
C GLY A 52 -6.49 -28.92 -5.83
N GLU A 53 -7.11 -27.74 -5.73
CA GLU A 53 -7.46 -26.90 -6.87
C GLU A 53 -6.36 -25.87 -7.20
N TYR A 54 -6.27 -25.45 -8.47
CA TYR A 54 -5.39 -24.36 -8.87
C TYR A 54 -5.89 -23.03 -8.31
N VAL A 55 -5.01 -22.31 -7.62
CA VAL A 55 -5.38 -21.03 -7.00
C VAL A 55 -5.54 -19.91 -8.04
N MET A 56 -6.42 -18.95 -7.75
CA MET A 56 -6.43 -17.67 -8.44
C MET A 56 -5.26 -16.85 -7.92
N THR A 57 -4.40 -16.40 -8.80
CA THR A 57 -3.27 -15.54 -8.46
C THR A 57 -3.55 -14.11 -8.87
N TYR A 58 -3.42 -13.18 -7.92
CA TYR A 58 -3.49 -11.74 -8.17
C TYR A 58 -2.12 -11.12 -7.98
N TYR A 59 -1.90 -10.01 -8.61
CA TYR A 59 -0.70 -9.19 -8.44
C TYR A 59 -1.08 -7.72 -8.37
N SER A 60 -0.20 -6.91 -7.79
CA SER A 60 -0.32 -5.45 -7.73
C SER A 60 1.04 -4.82 -8.02
N ALA A 61 1.04 -3.55 -8.40
CA ALA A 61 2.28 -2.80 -8.59
C ALA A 61 2.98 -2.54 -7.24
N SER A 62 2.22 -2.47 -6.16
CA SER A 62 2.70 -2.30 -4.79
C SER A 62 1.58 -2.65 -3.81
N ASN A 63 1.93 -3.27 -2.69
CA ASN A 63 1.03 -3.55 -1.57
C ASN A 63 1.31 -2.66 -0.34
N GLY A 64 2.28 -1.75 -0.44
CA GLY A 64 2.65 -0.85 0.65
C GLY A 64 3.49 -1.47 1.76
N GLY A 65 3.99 -2.69 1.56
CA GLY A 65 4.81 -3.41 2.53
C GLY A 65 4.03 -4.42 3.39
N GLN A 66 2.74 -4.64 3.08
CA GLN A 66 1.93 -5.69 3.70
C GLN A 66 0.85 -6.14 2.72
N THR A 67 0.69 -7.47 2.55
CA THR A 67 -0.43 -8.03 1.79
C THR A 67 -1.74 -7.90 2.58
N GLU A 68 -2.87 -8.16 1.91
CA GLU A 68 -4.18 -8.10 2.55
C GLU A 68 -4.93 -9.42 2.34
N SER A 69 -5.89 -9.71 3.22
CA SER A 69 -6.77 -10.87 3.11
C SER A 69 -7.70 -10.78 1.90
N ALA A 70 -8.23 -11.92 1.45
CA ALA A 70 -9.09 -11.95 0.27
C ALA A 70 -10.34 -11.07 0.36
N PRO A 71 -11.11 -11.05 1.46
CA PRO A 71 -12.26 -10.17 1.58
C PRO A 71 -11.93 -8.69 1.40
N HIS A 72 -10.78 -8.29 1.89
CA HIS A 72 -10.33 -6.90 1.91
C HIS A 72 -9.56 -6.50 0.64
N GLY A 73 -8.71 -7.40 0.14
CA GLY A 73 -7.86 -7.10 -1.03
C GLY A 73 -8.57 -7.26 -2.36
N VAL A 74 -9.43 -8.30 -2.50
CA VAL A 74 -10.09 -8.62 -3.77
C VAL A 74 -11.62 -8.68 -3.66
N GLY A 75 -12.18 -8.31 -2.51
CA GLY A 75 -13.62 -8.24 -2.30
C GLY A 75 -14.34 -9.59 -2.24
N SER A 76 -13.63 -10.69 -2.00
CA SER A 76 -14.21 -12.04 -1.97
C SER A 76 -13.61 -12.90 -0.87
N GLY A 77 -14.44 -13.50 -0.04
CA GLY A 77 -14.04 -14.51 0.94
C GLY A 77 -13.69 -15.89 0.36
N ALA A 78 -13.85 -16.07 -0.96
CA ALA A 78 -13.65 -17.37 -1.62
C ALA A 78 -12.18 -17.82 -1.70
N TYR A 79 -11.23 -16.95 -1.35
CA TYR A 79 -9.80 -17.20 -1.49
C TYR A 79 -9.11 -17.20 -0.12
N ALA A 80 -9.45 -18.17 0.72
CA ALA A 80 -8.91 -18.28 2.09
C ALA A 80 -7.38 -18.40 2.19
N TYR A 81 -6.70 -18.66 1.07
CA TYR A 81 -5.26 -18.71 0.98
C TYR A 81 -4.59 -17.32 0.86
N PHE A 82 -5.35 -16.25 0.64
CA PHE A 82 -4.82 -14.88 0.77
C PHE A 82 -4.88 -14.47 2.23
N THR A 83 -3.72 -14.23 2.80
CA THR A 83 -3.56 -13.84 4.20
C THR A 83 -2.78 -12.54 4.32
N VAL A 84 -2.94 -11.86 5.44
CA VAL A 84 -2.15 -10.68 5.75
C VAL A 84 -0.73 -11.11 6.11
N LYS A 85 0.26 -10.62 5.37
CA LYS A 85 1.69 -10.87 5.60
C LYS A 85 2.51 -9.62 5.30
N ASP A 86 3.56 -9.42 6.05
CA ASP A 86 4.54 -8.38 5.78
C ASP A 86 5.31 -8.68 4.50
N ASP A 87 5.52 -7.63 3.71
CA ASP A 87 6.31 -7.66 2.48
C ASP A 87 7.35 -6.53 2.52
N PRO A 88 8.48 -6.76 3.20
CA PRO A 88 9.54 -5.76 3.29
C PRO A 88 10.18 -5.47 1.93
N PHE A 89 10.12 -6.41 0.99
CA PHE A 89 10.70 -6.23 -0.35
C PHE A 89 10.03 -5.13 -1.14
N ASP A 90 8.69 -5.03 -1.08
CA ASP A 90 7.98 -3.92 -1.71
C ASP A 90 8.32 -2.58 -1.02
N TYR A 91 8.34 -2.58 0.30
CA TYR A 91 8.63 -1.36 1.07
C TYR A 91 10.06 -0.86 0.85
N ASP A 92 11.04 -1.74 0.79
CA ASP A 92 12.47 -1.40 0.70
C ASP A 92 12.97 -1.27 -0.74
N ASN A 93 12.20 -1.70 -1.72
CA ASN A 93 12.56 -1.60 -3.13
C ASN A 93 12.49 -0.13 -3.61
N PRO A 94 13.61 0.46 -4.04
CA PRO A 94 13.64 1.84 -4.54
C PRO A 94 12.79 2.03 -5.81
N GLY A 95 12.55 0.95 -6.57
CA GLY A 95 11.68 0.96 -7.76
C GLY A 95 10.17 0.80 -7.44
N SER A 96 9.81 0.58 -6.17
CA SER A 96 8.41 0.43 -5.77
C SER A 96 7.61 1.72 -5.92
N THR A 97 6.30 1.58 -6.16
CA THR A 97 5.36 2.70 -6.20
C THR A 97 4.89 3.15 -4.81
N VAL A 98 5.41 2.55 -3.73
CA VAL A 98 5.13 2.97 -2.35
C VAL A 98 5.40 4.46 -2.16
N LYS A 99 4.42 5.19 -1.64
CA LYS A 99 4.54 6.62 -1.33
C LYS A 99 4.96 6.80 0.12
N LYS A 100 6.26 6.99 0.32
CA LYS A 100 6.83 7.31 1.63
C LYS A 100 6.90 8.81 1.82
N LYS A 101 6.59 9.28 3.03
CA LYS A 101 6.74 10.69 3.43
C LYS A 101 7.43 10.75 4.78
N THR A 102 8.52 11.49 4.83
CA THR A 102 9.22 11.80 6.08
C THR A 102 8.71 13.12 6.61
N VAL A 103 8.43 13.15 7.90
CA VAL A 103 8.06 14.37 8.62
C VAL A 103 9.08 14.57 9.72
N TYR A 104 9.75 15.71 9.74
CA TYR A 104 10.74 16.06 10.75
C TYR A 104 10.05 16.68 11.96
N LYS A 105 10.61 16.46 13.16
CA LYS A 105 10.05 16.99 14.42
C LYS A 105 9.99 18.52 14.43
N ASP A 106 10.96 19.19 13.87
CA ASP A 106 10.92 20.64 13.63
C ASP A 106 10.02 20.93 12.42
N LEU A 107 8.81 21.38 12.69
CA LEU A 107 7.82 21.66 11.63
C LEU A 107 8.10 22.96 10.87
N THR A 108 9.05 23.79 11.33
CA THR A 108 9.50 24.99 10.62
C THR A 108 10.51 24.67 9.51
N SER A 109 11.05 23.46 9.50
CA SER A 109 12.01 23.01 8.49
C SER A 109 11.37 22.96 7.10
N ALA A 110 12.03 23.60 6.13
CA ALA A 110 11.65 23.57 4.72
C ALA A 110 11.70 22.16 4.09
N SER A 111 12.34 21.19 4.76
CA SER A 111 12.38 19.79 4.35
C SER A 111 11.06 19.05 4.58
N ASN A 112 10.15 19.60 5.37
CA ASN A 112 8.83 19.03 5.55
C ASN A 112 7.95 19.20 4.30
N PRO A 113 7.06 18.23 4.00
CA PRO A 113 6.11 18.38 2.91
C PRO A 113 5.18 19.60 3.13
N SER A 114 5.30 20.63 2.30
CA SER A 114 4.56 21.89 2.48
C SER A 114 3.04 21.70 2.56
N GLY A 115 2.47 20.82 1.75
CA GLY A 115 1.04 20.51 1.78
C GLY A 115 0.60 19.89 3.12
N LEU A 116 1.44 19.08 3.76
CA LEU A 116 1.15 18.55 5.10
C LEU A 116 1.20 19.67 6.15
N ILE A 117 2.24 20.50 6.14
CA ILE A 117 2.35 21.61 7.09
C ILE A 117 1.15 22.56 6.99
N SER A 118 0.74 22.92 5.77
CA SER A 118 -0.46 23.75 5.56
C SER A 118 -1.72 23.08 6.08
N LEU A 119 -1.89 21.78 5.90
CA LEU A 119 -3.03 21.03 6.43
C LEU A 119 -3.03 21.02 7.96
N LEU A 120 -1.88 20.74 8.58
CA LEU A 120 -1.74 20.73 10.05
C LEU A 120 -2.04 22.12 10.63
N GLN A 121 -1.54 23.17 10.01
CA GLN A 121 -1.83 24.55 10.40
C GLN A 121 -3.34 24.85 10.34
N GLN A 122 -3.99 24.51 9.23
CA GLN A 122 -5.43 24.72 9.05
C GLN A 122 -6.25 23.97 10.10
N LYS A 123 -5.91 22.70 10.35
CA LYS A 123 -6.63 21.88 11.33
C LYS A 123 -6.43 22.39 12.76
N ALA A 124 -5.20 22.71 13.13
CA ALA A 124 -4.89 23.27 14.45
C ALA A 124 -5.57 24.64 14.66
N ALA A 125 -5.57 25.50 13.66
CA ALA A 125 -6.25 26.79 13.71
C ALA A 125 -7.78 26.63 13.91
N ALA A 126 -8.39 25.70 13.18
CA ALA A 126 -9.82 25.40 13.32
C ALA A 126 -10.17 24.87 14.72
N GLN A 127 -9.32 23.97 15.27
CA GLN A 127 -9.54 23.39 16.60
C GLN A 127 -9.38 24.43 17.72
N LEU A 128 -8.43 25.34 17.59
CA LEU A 128 -8.14 26.36 18.60
C LEU A 128 -8.94 27.66 18.42
N GLY A 129 -9.67 27.80 17.32
CA GLY A 129 -10.43 29.01 17.01
C GLY A 129 -9.59 30.25 16.75
N GLN A 130 -8.28 30.07 16.43
CA GLN A 130 -7.34 31.17 16.21
C GLN A 130 -6.26 30.82 15.21
N SER A 131 -5.62 31.82 14.62
CA SER A 131 -4.49 31.61 13.73
C SER A 131 -3.28 31.11 14.52
N VAL A 132 -2.65 30.04 14.02
CA VAL A 132 -1.47 29.41 14.64
C VAL A 132 -0.48 28.97 13.58
N THR A 133 0.77 28.80 14.01
CA THR A 133 1.85 28.25 13.17
C THR A 133 2.39 26.98 13.84
N PRO A 134 2.42 25.82 13.15
CA PRO A 134 3.08 24.60 13.66
C PRO A 134 4.56 24.85 13.91
N VAL A 135 5.05 24.42 15.09
CA VAL A 135 6.43 24.59 15.51
C VAL A 135 7.13 23.25 15.63
N SER A 136 6.54 22.32 16.38
CA SER A 136 7.14 20.99 16.54
C SER A 136 6.12 19.89 16.58
N LEU A 137 6.52 18.73 16.07
CA LEU A 137 5.78 17.48 16.10
C LEU A 137 6.16 16.70 17.35
N GLN A 138 5.20 16.37 18.19
CA GLN A 138 5.36 15.56 19.39
C GLN A 138 5.22 14.07 19.08
N SER A 139 4.12 13.71 18.44
CA SER A 139 3.84 12.32 18.03
C SER A 139 2.93 12.26 16.80
N VAL A 140 2.95 11.10 16.17
CA VAL A 140 2.01 10.72 15.11
C VAL A 140 1.43 9.37 15.51
N THR A 141 0.10 9.29 15.59
CA THR A 141 -0.60 8.08 16.01
C THR A 141 -1.65 7.68 14.98
N PRO A 142 -1.42 6.60 14.22
CA PRO A 142 -2.45 6.05 13.34
C PRO A 142 -3.64 5.55 14.17
N HIS A 143 -4.85 5.83 13.71
CA HIS A 143 -6.06 5.30 14.34
C HIS A 143 -7.18 5.05 13.32
N THR A 144 -8.29 4.52 13.78
CA THR A 144 -9.41 4.08 12.94
C THR A 144 -8.91 3.08 11.89
N PRO A 145 -8.55 1.86 12.33
CA PRO A 145 -8.14 0.82 11.40
C PRO A 145 -9.25 0.58 10.37
N LYS A 146 -8.88 0.43 9.11
CA LYS A 146 -9.82 0.10 8.04
C LYS A 146 -10.27 -1.35 8.15
N TYR A 147 -9.37 -2.22 8.58
CA TYR A 147 -9.60 -3.64 8.77
C TYR A 147 -9.03 -4.06 10.13
N GLU A 148 -9.49 -5.20 10.61
CA GLU A 148 -9.02 -5.80 11.85
C GLU A 148 -7.54 -6.22 11.80
N ALA A 149 -6.92 -6.36 12.95
CA ALA A 149 -5.56 -6.89 13.04
C ALA A 149 -5.47 -8.28 12.36
N PRO A 150 -4.34 -8.60 11.70
CA PRO A 150 -3.06 -7.90 11.71
C PRO A 150 -2.89 -6.83 10.61
N SER A 151 -3.96 -6.40 9.91
CA SER A 151 -3.86 -5.32 8.92
C SER A 151 -3.37 -4.02 9.56
N ARG A 152 -2.43 -3.35 8.90
CA ARG A 152 -1.89 -2.06 9.33
C ARG A 152 -2.45 -0.88 8.52
N LEU A 153 -3.58 -1.10 7.85
CA LEU A 153 -4.22 -0.05 7.07
C LEU A 153 -5.13 0.80 7.97
N TYR A 154 -4.76 2.05 8.15
CA TYR A 154 -5.50 3.03 8.93
C TYR A 154 -6.10 4.10 8.02
N THR A 155 -7.25 4.66 8.40
CA THR A 155 -7.95 5.70 7.63
C THR A 155 -7.75 7.09 8.21
N LYS A 156 -7.24 7.19 9.44
CA LYS A 156 -6.97 8.45 10.13
C LYS A 156 -5.64 8.41 10.87
N MET A 157 -5.13 9.60 11.16
CA MET A 157 -3.87 9.77 11.84
C MET A 157 -3.93 11.05 12.67
N ASP A 158 -3.62 10.95 13.96
CA ASP A 158 -3.49 12.09 14.86
C ASP A 158 -2.06 12.60 14.86
N PHE A 159 -1.93 13.91 14.85
CA PHE A 159 -0.66 14.61 14.97
C PHE A 159 -0.68 15.46 16.22
N ALA A 160 0.03 15.06 17.26
CA ALA A 160 0.24 15.91 18.44
C ALA A 160 1.31 16.95 18.13
N LEU A 161 0.95 18.23 18.21
CA LEU A 161 1.77 19.35 17.78
C LEU A 161 1.97 20.36 18.92
N THR A 162 3.10 21.04 18.91
CA THR A 162 3.23 22.36 19.53
C THR A 162 3.05 23.41 18.43
N VAL A 163 2.15 24.35 18.66
CA VAL A 163 1.88 25.47 17.74
C VAL A 163 2.14 26.80 18.46
N ARG A 164 2.43 27.82 17.67
CA ARG A 164 2.60 29.22 18.15
C ARG A 164 1.40 30.04 17.72
N ASN A 165 0.77 30.76 18.64
CA ASN A 165 -0.30 31.68 18.35
C ASN A 165 0.23 33.06 17.89
N SER A 166 -0.66 33.97 17.48
CA SER A 166 -0.31 35.32 17.02
C SER A 166 0.36 36.19 18.10
N GLY A 167 0.11 35.92 19.38
CA GLY A 167 0.77 36.59 20.52
C GLY A 167 2.13 35.99 20.90
N GLY A 168 2.64 35.01 20.13
CA GLY A 168 3.92 34.34 20.37
C GLY A 168 3.88 33.19 21.39
N GLY A 169 2.76 32.97 22.06
CA GLY A 169 2.58 31.89 23.03
C GLY A 169 2.54 30.50 22.36
N LEU A 170 3.08 29.50 23.07
CA LEU A 170 3.09 28.12 22.62
C LEU A 170 1.90 27.34 23.23
N GLN A 171 1.29 26.49 22.45
CA GLN A 171 0.17 25.62 22.85
C GLN A 171 0.33 24.24 22.23
N ASN A 172 -0.15 23.21 22.93
CA ASN A 172 -0.23 21.85 22.38
C ASN A 172 -1.63 21.59 21.82
N VAL A 173 -1.68 20.86 20.71
CA VAL A 173 -2.91 20.46 20.01
C VAL A 173 -2.72 19.09 19.38
N THR A 174 -3.79 18.31 19.30
CA THR A 174 -3.78 16.97 18.67
C THR A 174 -4.91 16.85 17.68
#